data_e547c7caa382a4f80353f8a8af1a4428
#
_entry.id   e547c7caa382a4f80353f8a8af1a4428
#
_cell.length_a   1.000
_cell.length_b   1.000
_cell.length_c   1.000
_cell.angle_alpha   90.00
_cell.angle_beta   90.00
_cell.angle_gamma   90.00
#
_symmetry.space_group_name_H-M   'P 1'
#
loop_
_entity.id
_entity.type
_entity.pdbx_description
1 polymer ?
#
loop_
_entity_poly.entity_id
_entity_poly.type
_entity_poly.pdbx_seq_one_letter_code
_entity_poly.pdbx_strand_id
1 'polypeptide(L)'
;MDSERNPVWLVDSVWSVGSKWATATPAERKLALAPDMTFVCPSGALPSNTPHSQNELQRRGWGEVSAMSYGDFLAWLDHHLNDYHSETAHGRNGLRAELMKQVLKSGPTLAPLTHEEVLVSYQYQFPVHAVGYNWLESNRTSAERLQSKVREFTTYYRNKGRPCEKVILVTHSMGGLVARYYSEVLGGSNDILGIVHGVMPATGAAAAYKRVKAGTEGAAGLALGDNAAAVTAVFAQAPGALQLLPSPDYGMGWLKIRDYDRNVSLPKQDPYEEIYLQRGKWWGLIGDRFLNPLDPNRQTLDQDWRGFKDLINTHVRTFHTKISGKYHPNTYVFYGDDQNAKTWGDVTWKRTISPNMDGSIPKLVPYVRDLEGGQVQWDHGYGRQGVSIEGGLPGDSAYFVLQAPDETGDGTVPARSGKAPRGRKGVQACVPFSGFGHEGAYKDEPEPGLLNWSKNEERRRFTLWAITRIAHRIQSTDMACVL
;
A
#
# COMPACT_ATOMS: atom_id res chain seq x y z
N MET A 1 -3.83 -17.07 -6.72
CA MET A 1 -4.08 -18.18 -7.65
C MET A 1 -5.49 -18.09 -8.19
N ASP A 2 -5.74 -18.73 -9.32
CA ASP A 2 -7.08 -18.86 -9.89
C ASP A 2 -7.87 -20.05 -9.26
N SER A 3 -9.09 -20.29 -9.76
CA SER A 3 -9.96 -21.38 -9.29
C SER A 3 -9.39 -22.79 -9.56
N GLU A 4 -8.47 -22.93 -10.51
CA GLU A 4 -7.77 -24.17 -10.84
C GLU A 4 -6.48 -24.34 -10.04
N ARG A 5 -6.19 -23.42 -9.10
CA ARG A 5 -4.98 -23.33 -8.28
C ARG A 5 -3.69 -22.98 -9.04
N ASN A 6 -3.79 -22.45 -10.27
CA ASN A 6 -2.62 -21.95 -10.97
C ASN A 6 -2.17 -20.59 -10.37
N PRO A 7 -0.86 -20.33 -10.29
CA PRO A 7 -0.36 -19.04 -9.85
C PRO A 7 -0.79 -17.93 -10.82
N VAL A 8 -1.55 -16.97 -10.33
CA VAL A 8 -1.95 -15.76 -11.07
C VAL A 8 -1.00 -14.62 -10.77
N TRP A 9 -0.80 -14.38 -9.48
CA TRP A 9 0.05 -13.30 -8.97
C TRP A 9 0.91 -13.86 -7.82
N LEU A 10 1.95 -14.60 -8.18
CA LEU A 10 2.93 -15.13 -7.24
C LEU A 10 4.26 -14.41 -7.49
N VAL A 11 4.61 -13.46 -6.63
CA VAL A 11 5.82 -12.66 -6.75
C VAL A 11 6.98 -13.37 -6.02
N ASP A 12 7.33 -14.57 -6.49
CA ASP A 12 8.47 -15.32 -5.95
C ASP A 12 9.76 -15.06 -6.74
N SER A 13 9.65 -14.45 -7.93
CA SER A 13 10.77 -13.90 -8.68
C SER A 13 10.30 -12.78 -9.62
N VAL A 14 11.15 -11.79 -9.85
CA VAL A 14 10.90 -10.71 -10.82
C VAL A 14 10.67 -11.27 -12.23
N TRP A 15 11.34 -12.38 -12.58
CA TRP A 15 11.22 -13.03 -13.87
C TRP A 15 9.86 -13.72 -14.08
N SER A 16 9.33 -14.40 -13.07
CA SER A 16 8.06 -15.11 -13.18
C SER A 16 6.87 -14.17 -13.35
N VAL A 17 6.91 -13.01 -12.73
CA VAL A 17 5.88 -11.97 -12.86
C VAL A 17 6.08 -11.17 -14.14
N GLY A 18 7.32 -10.76 -14.42
CA GLY A 18 7.65 -9.94 -15.60
C GLY A 18 7.34 -10.66 -16.90
N SER A 19 7.71 -11.93 -17.05
CA SER A 19 7.48 -12.68 -18.29
C SER A 19 5.99 -12.89 -18.61
N LYS A 20 5.16 -13.13 -17.61
CA LYS A 20 3.71 -13.32 -17.79
C LYS A 20 2.98 -12.03 -18.10
N TRP A 21 3.33 -10.96 -17.36
CA TRP A 21 2.54 -9.73 -17.40
C TRP A 21 3.09 -8.67 -18.36
N ALA A 22 4.37 -8.73 -18.77
CA ALA A 22 4.95 -7.74 -19.69
C ALA A 22 4.24 -7.70 -21.06
N THR A 23 3.68 -8.82 -21.52
CA THR A 23 2.99 -8.93 -22.81
C THR A 23 1.48 -9.03 -22.69
N ALA A 24 0.92 -9.12 -21.48
CA ALA A 24 -0.50 -9.29 -21.27
C ALA A 24 -1.29 -8.04 -21.67
N THR A 25 -2.28 -8.24 -22.53
CA THR A 25 -3.22 -7.19 -22.96
C THR A 25 -4.10 -6.71 -21.81
N PRO A 26 -4.71 -5.52 -21.88
CA PRO A 26 -5.68 -5.07 -20.89
C PRO A 26 -6.85 -6.05 -20.70
N ALA A 27 -7.31 -6.70 -21.77
CA ALA A 27 -8.40 -7.69 -21.70
C ALA A 27 -7.98 -8.95 -20.92
N GLU A 28 -6.80 -9.49 -21.19
CA GLU A 28 -6.23 -10.63 -20.45
C GLU A 28 -6.01 -10.28 -18.97
N ARG A 29 -5.51 -9.07 -18.67
CA ARG A 29 -5.33 -8.58 -17.29
C ARG A 29 -6.67 -8.50 -16.56
N LYS A 30 -7.72 -7.97 -17.22
CA LYS A 30 -9.05 -7.87 -16.63
C LYS A 30 -9.62 -9.23 -16.25
N LEU A 31 -9.48 -10.22 -17.12
CA LEU A 31 -9.97 -11.58 -16.87
C LEU A 31 -9.15 -12.30 -15.78
N ALA A 32 -7.82 -12.25 -15.88
CA ALA A 32 -6.96 -13.01 -14.98
C ALA A 32 -6.87 -12.41 -13.57
N LEU A 33 -7.09 -11.10 -13.42
CA LEU A 33 -7.03 -10.36 -12.16
C LEU A 33 -8.42 -9.90 -11.71
N ALA A 34 -9.45 -10.70 -12.00
CA ALA A 34 -10.79 -10.49 -11.46
C ALA A 34 -10.80 -10.84 -9.95
N PRO A 35 -11.30 -9.94 -9.07
CA PRO A 35 -11.24 -10.15 -7.63
C PRO A 35 -11.93 -11.42 -7.14
N ASP A 36 -13.07 -11.74 -7.73
CA ASP A 36 -13.92 -12.92 -7.40
C ASP A 36 -13.36 -14.25 -7.94
N MET A 37 -12.42 -14.18 -8.89
CA MET A 37 -11.78 -15.36 -9.50
C MET A 37 -10.37 -15.61 -9.00
N THR A 38 -9.89 -14.83 -8.06
CA THR A 38 -8.54 -14.92 -7.51
C THR A 38 -8.53 -15.23 -6.01
N PHE A 39 -7.61 -16.08 -5.58
CA PHE A 39 -7.53 -16.58 -4.22
C PHE A 39 -6.10 -16.48 -3.68
N VAL A 40 -5.95 -16.47 -2.35
CA VAL A 40 -4.65 -16.54 -1.69
C VAL A 40 -3.99 -17.87 -2.00
N CYS A 41 -2.72 -17.86 -2.40
CA CYS A 41 -1.91 -19.05 -2.60
C CYS A 41 -1.34 -19.50 -1.24
N PRO A 42 -1.66 -20.72 -0.74
CA PRO A 42 -1.16 -21.16 0.55
C PRO A 42 0.25 -21.81 0.47
N SER A 43 0.74 -22.10 -0.75
CA SER A 43 1.93 -22.92 -1.01
C SER A 43 3.00 -22.17 -1.81
N GLY A 44 3.18 -20.88 -1.55
CA GLY A 44 4.29 -20.11 -2.08
C GLY A 44 5.64 -20.58 -1.53
N ALA A 45 6.74 -20.03 -2.08
CA ALA A 45 8.09 -20.34 -1.63
C ALA A 45 8.28 -20.04 -0.14
N LEU A 46 9.10 -20.85 0.52
CA LEU A 46 9.40 -20.74 1.95
C LEU A 46 10.89 -20.48 2.15
N PRO A 47 11.31 -19.67 3.12
CA PRO A 47 12.71 -19.45 3.43
C PRO A 47 13.36 -20.74 3.98
N SER A 48 14.63 -20.94 3.69
CA SER A 48 15.41 -22.07 4.15
C SER A 48 16.28 -21.79 5.39
N ASN A 49 16.47 -20.50 5.72
CA ASN A 49 17.34 -20.03 6.82
C ASN A 49 16.59 -19.92 8.16
N THR A 50 15.82 -20.93 8.52
CA THR A 50 15.01 -20.98 9.73
C THR A 50 15.10 -22.36 10.39
N PRO A 51 14.99 -22.48 11.71
CA PRO A 51 15.02 -23.76 12.42
C PRO A 51 13.73 -24.58 12.25
N HIS A 52 12.71 -24.02 11.62
CA HIS A 52 11.40 -24.67 11.49
C HIS A 52 11.31 -25.59 10.27
N SER A 53 10.54 -26.66 10.39
CA SER A 53 10.22 -27.52 9.25
C SER A 53 9.31 -26.78 8.24
N GLN A 54 9.38 -27.20 6.97
CA GLN A 54 8.53 -26.66 5.90
C GLN A 54 7.03 -26.78 6.24
N ASN A 55 6.61 -27.87 6.86
CA ASN A 55 5.22 -28.07 7.30
C ASN A 55 4.81 -27.05 8.39
N GLU A 56 5.72 -26.73 9.32
CA GLU A 56 5.45 -25.73 10.34
C GLU A 56 5.37 -24.33 9.74
N LEU A 57 6.24 -23.98 8.80
CA LEU A 57 6.18 -22.70 8.10
C LEU A 57 4.89 -22.55 7.28
N GLN A 58 4.46 -23.60 6.58
CA GLN A 58 3.17 -23.61 5.89
C GLN A 58 2.00 -23.42 6.85
N ARG A 59 2.01 -24.16 7.97
CA ARG A 59 0.99 -24.01 9.02
C ARG A 59 0.93 -22.59 9.58
N ARG A 60 2.08 -21.93 9.71
CA ARG A 60 2.18 -20.53 10.13
C ARG A 60 1.79 -19.53 9.03
N GLY A 61 1.42 -20.00 7.84
CA GLY A 61 0.98 -19.15 6.72
C GLY A 61 2.12 -18.48 5.95
N TRP A 62 3.40 -18.84 6.19
CA TRP A 62 4.52 -18.17 5.52
C TRP A 62 4.49 -18.34 3.99
N GLY A 63 3.87 -19.40 3.47
CA GLY A 63 3.64 -19.59 2.04
C GLY A 63 2.49 -18.74 1.46
N GLU A 64 1.75 -17.98 2.28
CA GLU A 64 0.69 -17.09 1.80
C GLU A 64 1.21 -15.70 1.36
N VAL A 65 2.48 -15.39 1.64
CA VAL A 65 3.12 -14.12 1.32
C VAL A 65 4.35 -14.35 0.42
N SER A 66 4.78 -13.32 -0.32
CA SER A 66 5.97 -13.42 -1.16
C SER A 66 7.22 -13.66 -0.32
N ALA A 67 7.88 -14.81 -0.52
CA ALA A 67 9.14 -15.11 0.16
C ALA A 67 10.25 -14.11 -0.20
N MET A 68 10.29 -13.63 -1.44
CA MET A 68 11.24 -12.62 -1.91
C MET A 68 11.06 -11.28 -1.18
N SER A 69 9.83 -10.92 -0.79
CA SER A 69 9.54 -9.66 -0.11
C SER A 69 9.59 -9.77 1.41
N TYR A 70 9.20 -10.90 1.97
CA TYR A 70 8.98 -11.03 3.42
C TYR A 70 9.72 -12.19 4.09
N GLY A 71 10.21 -13.19 3.34
CA GLY A 71 10.77 -14.42 3.92
C GLY A 71 11.93 -14.15 4.87
N ASP A 72 12.87 -13.29 4.49
CA ASP A 72 13.99 -12.89 5.33
C ASP A 72 13.53 -12.11 6.59
N PHE A 73 12.57 -11.22 6.46
CA PHE A 73 12.04 -10.48 7.60
C PHE A 73 11.30 -11.40 8.59
N LEU A 74 10.50 -12.35 8.09
CA LEU A 74 9.82 -13.32 8.95
C LEU A 74 10.80 -14.16 9.75
N ALA A 75 11.87 -14.66 9.09
CA ALA A 75 12.93 -15.43 9.74
C ALA A 75 13.71 -14.58 10.77
N TRP A 76 14.05 -13.34 10.41
CA TRP A 76 14.70 -12.39 11.30
C TRP A 76 13.85 -12.08 12.53
N LEU A 77 12.55 -11.82 12.33
CA LEU A 77 11.64 -11.49 13.41
C LEU A 77 11.43 -12.67 14.35
N ASP A 78 11.22 -13.88 13.79
CA ASP A 78 11.07 -15.10 14.58
C ASP A 78 12.34 -15.38 15.43
N HIS A 79 13.53 -15.21 14.83
CA HIS A 79 14.80 -15.36 15.54
C HIS A 79 14.94 -14.39 16.72
N HIS A 80 14.72 -13.09 16.51
CA HIS A 80 14.94 -12.08 17.54
C HIS A 80 13.83 -12.01 18.59
N LEU A 81 12.66 -12.53 18.31
CA LEU A 81 11.58 -12.65 19.30
C LEU A 81 11.70 -13.92 20.16
N ASN A 82 12.41 -14.97 19.67
CA ASN A 82 12.55 -16.25 20.33
C ASN A 82 14.03 -16.62 20.59
N ASP A 83 14.89 -15.62 20.77
CA ASP A 83 16.34 -15.73 20.97
C ASP A 83 16.71 -16.11 22.43
N TYR A 84 15.82 -16.77 23.15
CA TYR A 84 16.06 -17.27 24.48
C TYR A 84 17.01 -18.47 24.43
N HIS A 85 18.28 -18.24 24.73
CA HIS A 85 19.26 -19.30 24.94
C HIS A 85 19.57 -19.46 26.43
N SER A 86 19.57 -20.70 26.91
CA SER A 86 19.94 -21.06 28.27
C SER A 86 21.33 -20.55 28.68
N GLU A 87 22.25 -20.48 27.71
CA GLU A 87 23.63 -20.01 27.91
C GLU A 87 23.73 -18.49 28.08
N THR A 88 22.79 -17.70 27.55
CA THR A 88 22.85 -16.22 27.63
C THR A 88 22.07 -15.63 28.78
N ALA A 89 21.58 -16.45 29.70
CA ALA A 89 20.83 -16.02 30.88
C ALA A 89 19.87 -14.85 30.60
N HIS A 90 18.72 -15.15 29.96
CA HIS A 90 17.65 -14.20 29.64
C HIS A 90 17.94 -13.25 28.48
N GLY A 91 18.64 -13.71 27.43
CA GLY A 91 18.87 -12.92 26.22
C GLY A 91 19.70 -11.66 26.43
N ARG A 92 20.57 -11.63 27.44
CA ARG A 92 21.39 -10.45 27.81
C ARG A 92 22.24 -9.91 26.65
N ASN A 93 22.55 -10.75 25.68
CA ASN A 93 23.31 -10.39 24.48
C ASN A 93 22.44 -10.31 23.22
N GLY A 94 21.12 -10.47 23.32
CA GLY A 94 20.19 -10.37 22.20
C GLY A 94 19.91 -8.91 21.80
N LEU A 95 19.33 -8.75 20.64
CA LEU A 95 19.01 -7.41 20.10
C LEU A 95 18.09 -6.61 21.03
N ARG A 96 17.15 -7.27 21.74
CA ARG A 96 16.31 -6.59 22.75
C ARG A 96 17.11 -5.96 23.88
N ALA A 97 18.21 -6.57 24.29
CA ALA A 97 19.11 -5.99 25.29
C ALA A 97 19.86 -4.76 24.77
N GLU A 98 20.21 -4.74 23.48
CA GLU A 98 20.80 -3.54 22.86
C GLU A 98 19.79 -2.37 22.82
N LEU A 99 18.50 -2.66 22.60
CA LEU A 99 17.44 -1.66 22.58
C LEU A 99 17.21 -0.98 23.95
N MET A 100 17.75 -1.53 25.04
CA MET A 100 17.82 -0.85 26.34
C MET A 100 18.87 0.28 26.37
N LYS A 101 19.85 0.24 25.48
CA LYS A 101 20.88 1.29 25.37
C LYS A 101 20.50 2.32 24.33
N GLN A 102 20.10 1.86 23.15
CA GLN A 102 19.78 2.72 22.03
C GLN A 102 18.81 1.99 21.07
N VAL A 103 17.66 2.61 20.78
CA VAL A 103 16.66 2.03 19.86
C VAL A 103 17.11 2.13 18.42
N LEU A 104 17.47 3.33 17.98
CA LEU A 104 17.93 3.63 16.64
C LEU A 104 19.37 4.12 16.69
N LYS A 105 20.19 3.73 15.72
CA LYS A 105 21.58 4.23 15.59
C LYS A 105 21.60 5.62 14.97
N SER A 106 20.57 5.95 14.18
CA SER A 106 20.40 7.24 13.52
C SER A 106 18.91 7.64 13.52
N GLY A 107 18.62 8.91 13.26
CA GLY A 107 17.25 9.40 13.18
C GLY A 107 16.66 9.88 14.50
N PRO A 108 15.35 9.86 14.67
CA PRO A 108 14.70 10.43 15.84
C PRO A 108 15.02 9.65 17.13
N THR A 109 15.17 10.38 18.21
CA THR A 109 15.42 9.78 19.54
C THR A 109 14.13 9.12 20.06
N LEU A 110 14.20 7.81 20.29
CA LEU A 110 13.15 7.04 20.96
C LEU A 110 13.63 6.65 22.38
N ALA A 111 12.71 6.63 23.32
CA ALA A 111 13.03 6.15 24.65
C ALA A 111 13.48 4.68 24.59
N PRO A 112 14.66 4.33 25.13
CA PRO A 112 15.12 2.96 25.19
C PRO A 112 14.12 2.06 25.93
N LEU A 113 14.21 0.76 25.70
CA LEU A 113 13.47 -0.22 26.50
C LEU A 113 13.96 -0.18 27.94
N THR A 114 13.04 -0.38 28.86
CA THR A 114 13.40 -0.61 30.27
C THR A 114 13.83 -2.07 30.48
N HIS A 115 14.53 -2.32 31.57
CA HIS A 115 14.90 -3.68 31.95
C HIS A 115 13.64 -4.56 32.17
N GLU A 116 12.59 -3.99 32.73
CA GLU A 116 11.32 -4.67 32.96
C GLU A 116 10.62 -5.04 31.68
N GLU A 117 10.55 -4.12 30.68
CA GLU A 117 9.97 -4.40 29.34
C GLU A 117 10.67 -5.59 28.68
N VAL A 118 11.99 -5.65 28.76
CA VAL A 118 12.78 -6.75 28.18
C VAL A 118 12.54 -8.05 28.96
N LEU A 119 12.61 -8.04 30.29
CA LEU A 119 12.38 -9.24 31.13
C LEU A 119 10.99 -9.82 30.87
N VAL A 120 9.95 -8.99 30.87
CA VAL A 120 8.58 -9.46 30.64
C VAL A 120 8.46 -10.07 29.23
N SER A 121 9.09 -9.49 28.22
CA SER A 121 9.06 -10.04 26.87
C SER A 121 9.66 -11.44 26.75
N TYR A 122 10.62 -11.80 27.62
CA TYR A 122 11.21 -13.15 27.66
C TYR A 122 10.37 -14.19 28.41
N GLN A 123 9.27 -13.78 29.04
CA GLN A 123 8.33 -14.71 29.68
C GLN A 123 7.39 -15.37 28.68
N TYR A 124 7.37 -14.87 27.43
CA TYR A 124 6.46 -15.32 26.40
C TYR A 124 7.21 -15.89 25.20
N GLN A 125 6.57 -16.82 24.50
CA GLN A 125 6.97 -17.24 23.15
C GLN A 125 6.16 -16.43 22.12
N PHE A 126 6.82 -16.00 21.09
CA PHE A 126 6.23 -15.22 20.00
C PHE A 126 6.31 -15.98 18.68
N PRO A 127 5.46 -16.99 18.45
CA PRO A 127 5.45 -17.65 17.15
C PRO A 127 5.01 -16.66 16.07
N VAL A 128 5.87 -16.48 15.06
CA VAL A 128 5.60 -15.56 13.95
C VAL A 128 4.76 -16.26 12.91
N HIS A 129 3.64 -15.65 12.57
CA HIS A 129 2.71 -16.09 11.53
C HIS A 129 2.68 -15.09 10.38
N ALA A 130 2.27 -15.53 9.20
CA ALA A 130 1.98 -14.65 8.07
C ALA A 130 0.54 -14.85 7.60
N VAL A 131 -0.10 -13.78 7.16
CA VAL A 131 -1.44 -13.81 6.61
C VAL A 131 -1.43 -13.09 5.26
N GLY A 132 -1.53 -13.88 4.19
CA GLY A 132 -1.75 -13.37 2.86
C GLY A 132 -3.22 -13.00 2.64
N TYR A 133 -3.48 -12.06 1.75
CA TYR A 133 -4.83 -11.67 1.35
C TYR A 133 -4.88 -11.31 -0.13
N ASN A 134 -6.09 -11.34 -0.70
CA ASN A 134 -6.31 -10.92 -2.08
C ASN A 134 -6.40 -9.39 -2.15
N TRP A 135 -5.35 -8.74 -2.63
CA TRP A 135 -5.26 -7.29 -2.72
C TRP A 135 -6.23 -6.66 -3.73
N LEU A 136 -6.82 -7.45 -4.62
CA LEU A 136 -7.84 -7.02 -5.55
C LEU A 136 -9.21 -6.87 -4.87
N GLU A 137 -9.48 -7.72 -3.89
CA GLU A 137 -10.68 -7.70 -3.07
C GLU A 137 -10.72 -6.48 -2.13
N SER A 138 -11.91 -6.15 -1.64
CA SER A 138 -12.05 -5.12 -0.61
C SER A 138 -11.19 -5.43 0.63
N ASN A 139 -10.52 -4.42 1.17
CA ASN A 139 -9.80 -4.56 2.45
C ASN A 139 -10.74 -4.98 3.61
N ARG A 140 -12.07 -4.79 3.47
CA ARG A 140 -13.05 -5.40 4.37
C ARG A 140 -12.98 -6.92 4.32
N THR A 141 -13.07 -7.52 3.12
CA THR A 141 -12.98 -8.98 2.92
C THR A 141 -11.65 -9.53 3.44
N SER A 142 -10.56 -8.80 3.16
CA SER A 142 -9.24 -9.13 3.69
C SER A 142 -9.18 -9.05 5.22
N ALA A 143 -9.87 -8.10 5.85
CA ALA A 143 -9.96 -7.99 7.31
C ALA A 143 -10.81 -9.11 7.94
N GLU A 144 -11.88 -9.55 7.28
CA GLU A 144 -12.69 -10.71 7.69
C GLU A 144 -11.85 -11.99 7.62
N ARG A 145 -10.99 -12.13 6.59
CA ARG A 145 -10.01 -13.21 6.51
C ARG A 145 -8.99 -13.13 7.65
N LEU A 146 -8.41 -11.95 7.92
CA LEU A 146 -7.48 -11.75 9.02
C LEU A 146 -8.12 -12.14 10.36
N GLN A 147 -9.36 -11.74 10.62
CA GLN A 147 -10.11 -12.15 11.82
C GLN A 147 -10.20 -13.67 11.94
N SER A 148 -10.51 -14.35 10.83
CA SER A 148 -10.61 -15.82 10.80
C SER A 148 -9.27 -16.48 11.10
N LYS A 149 -8.16 -15.95 10.54
CA LYS A 149 -6.80 -16.45 10.77
C LYS A 149 -6.35 -16.20 12.22
N VAL A 150 -6.64 -15.06 12.80
CA VAL A 150 -6.36 -14.79 14.21
C VAL A 150 -7.04 -15.82 15.11
N ARG A 151 -8.32 -16.10 14.88
CA ARG A 151 -9.06 -17.14 15.62
C ARG A 151 -8.47 -18.54 15.42
N GLU A 152 -8.10 -18.89 14.20
CA GLU A 152 -7.45 -20.17 13.87
C GLU A 152 -6.15 -20.34 14.67
N PHE A 153 -5.26 -19.36 14.64
CA PHE A 153 -3.96 -19.44 15.31
C PHE A 153 -4.08 -19.43 16.83
N THR A 154 -4.88 -18.56 17.39
CA THR A 154 -5.08 -18.52 18.85
C THR A 154 -5.71 -19.83 19.36
N THR A 155 -6.66 -20.39 18.64
CA THR A 155 -7.29 -21.68 18.96
C THR A 155 -6.28 -22.84 18.87
N TYR A 156 -5.41 -22.83 17.85
CA TYR A 156 -4.36 -23.85 17.72
C TYR A 156 -3.47 -23.93 18.98
N TYR A 157 -3.00 -22.78 19.50
CA TYR A 157 -2.14 -22.77 20.68
C TYR A 157 -2.89 -23.12 21.95
N ARG A 158 -4.12 -22.65 22.12
CA ARG A 158 -4.97 -23.06 23.26
C ARG A 158 -5.22 -24.55 23.30
N ASN A 159 -5.50 -25.17 22.15
CA ASN A 159 -5.68 -26.62 22.04
C ASN A 159 -4.41 -27.41 22.36
N LYS A 160 -3.24 -26.79 22.32
CA LYS A 160 -1.97 -27.33 22.76
C LYS A 160 -1.63 -27.02 24.25
N GLY A 161 -2.60 -26.52 24.98
CA GLY A 161 -2.43 -26.16 26.40
C GLY A 161 -1.59 -24.89 26.62
N ARG A 162 -1.41 -24.06 25.58
CA ARG A 162 -0.68 -22.79 25.68
C ARG A 162 -1.68 -21.65 25.66
N PRO A 163 -1.79 -20.84 26.71
CA PRO A 163 -2.65 -19.67 26.71
C PRO A 163 -2.24 -18.71 25.59
N CYS A 164 -3.18 -18.38 24.70
CA CYS A 164 -2.98 -17.46 23.59
C CYS A 164 -4.32 -16.78 23.32
N GLU A 165 -4.51 -15.59 23.90
CA GLU A 165 -5.78 -14.87 23.83
C GLU A 165 -5.72 -13.72 22.84
N LYS A 166 -4.56 -13.09 22.65
CA LYS A 166 -4.38 -11.91 21.82
C LYS A 166 -3.16 -12.03 20.93
N VAL A 167 -3.13 -11.21 19.88
CA VAL A 167 -2.04 -11.15 18.90
C VAL A 167 -1.43 -9.76 18.86
N ILE A 168 -0.20 -9.67 18.36
CA ILE A 168 0.41 -8.42 17.91
C ILE A 168 0.44 -8.45 16.38
N LEU A 169 -0.08 -7.41 15.74
CA LEU A 169 -0.08 -7.30 14.30
C LEU A 169 1.12 -6.47 13.82
N VAL A 170 1.84 -6.98 12.83
CA VAL A 170 2.86 -6.23 12.08
C VAL A 170 2.40 -6.15 10.64
N THR A 171 2.31 -4.95 10.08
CA THR A 171 1.72 -4.74 8.76
C THR A 171 2.65 -4.00 7.83
N HIS A 172 2.54 -4.28 6.55
CA HIS A 172 3.20 -3.56 5.46
C HIS A 172 2.15 -2.91 4.55
N SER A 173 2.33 -1.62 4.23
CA SER A 173 1.54 -0.92 3.21
C SER A 173 0.02 -1.05 3.43
N MET A 174 -0.70 -1.51 2.40
CA MET A 174 -2.16 -1.73 2.43
C MET A 174 -2.60 -2.70 3.55
N GLY A 175 -1.72 -3.60 4.01
CA GLY A 175 -1.99 -4.45 5.18
C GLY A 175 -2.33 -3.65 6.45
N GLY A 176 -1.84 -2.42 6.55
CA GLY A 176 -2.23 -1.49 7.62
C GLY A 176 -3.70 -1.06 7.55
N LEU A 177 -4.26 -0.93 6.36
CA LEU A 177 -5.70 -0.64 6.16
C LEU A 177 -6.55 -1.85 6.54
N VAL A 178 -6.09 -3.06 6.19
CA VAL A 178 -6.73 -4.33 6.59
C VAL A 178 -6.76 -4.47 8.11
N ALA A 179 -5.64 -4.26 8.78
CA ALA A 179 -5.54 -4.36 10.24
C ALA A 179 -6.39 -3.31 10.96
N ARG A 180 -6.43 -2.07 10.46
CA ARG A 180 -7.31 -1.02 11.01
C ARG A 180 -8.78 -1.38 10.86
N TYR A 181 -9.19 -1.93 9.72
CA TYR A 181 -10.58 -2.33 9.53
C TYR A 181 -10.95 -3.49 10.45
N TYR A 182 -10.08 -4.50 10.62
CA TYR A 182 -10.29 -5.58 11.57
C TYR A 182 -10.42 -5.05 13.00
N SER A 183 -9.45 -4.26 13.45
CA SER A 183 -9.42 -3.71 14.80
C SER A 183 -10.63 -2.81 15.10
N GLU A 184 -10.87 -1.81 14.24
CA GLU A 184 -11.72 -0.66 14.57
C GLU A 184 -13.16 -0.79 14.02
N VAL A 185 -13.39 -1.70 13.06
CA VAL A 185 -14.70 -1.83 12.39
C VAL A 185 -15.31 -3.19 12.64
N LEU A 186 -14.53 -4.28 12.62
CA LEU A 186 -15.03 -5.63 12.89
C LEU A 186 -15.01 -6.01 14.39
N GLY A 187 -14.60 -5.09 15.25
CA GLY A 187 -14.58 -5.31 16.70
C GLY A 187 -13.40 -6.14 17.20
N GLY A 188 -12.35 -6.31 16.37
CA GLY A 188 -11.16 -7.11 16.71
C GLY A 188 -10.20 -6.45 17.66
N SER A 189 -10.45 -5.24 18.14
CA SER A 189 -9.54 -4.52 19.07
C SER A 189 -9.24 -5.30 20.35
N ASN A 190 -10.18 -6.10 20.84
CA ASN A 190 -9.99 -6.94 22.03
C ASN A 190 -9.13 -8.20 21.76
N ASP A 191 -9.01 -8.61 20.48
CA ASP A 191 -8.19 -9.75 20.07
C ASP A 191 -6.73 -9.32 19.83
N ILE A 192 -6.43 -8.02 19.93
CA ILE A 192 -5.15 -7.41 19.55
C ILE A 192 -4.53 -6.71 20.78
N LEU A 193 -3.25 -6.98 21.05
CA LEU A 193 -2.45 -6.26 22.06
C LEU A 193 -1.93 -4.93 21.55
N GLY A 194 -1.56 -4.89 20.27
CA GLY A 194 -1.03 -3.71 19.61
C GLY A 194 -0.73 -3.97 18.15
N ILE A 195 -0.53 -2.88 17.40
CA ILE A 195 -0.26 -2.94 15.97
C ILE A 195 0.98 -2.10 15.64
N VAL A 196 1.88 -2.68 14.82
CA VAL A 196 3.02 -1.98 14.24
C VAL A 196 2.77 -1.84 12.74
N HIS A 197 2.58 -0.61 12.27
CA HIS A 197 2.38 -0.31 10.86
C HIS A 197 3.67 0.15 10.20
N GLY A 198 4.10 -0.54 9.16
CA GLY A 198 5.17 -0.10 8.27
C GLY A 198 4.60 0.47 6.98
N VAL A 199 5.00 1.68 6.63
CA VAL A 199 4.73 2.39 5.37
C VAL A 199 3.24 2.38 4.93
N MET A 200 2.33 2.46 5.88
CA MET A 200 0.90 2.42 5.63
C MET A 200 0.43 3.70 4.92
N PRO A 201 -0.31 3.58 3.79
CA PRO A 201 -0.99 4.73 3.17
C PRO A 201 -2.24 5.12 3.97
N ALA A 202 -2.03 5.74 5.13
CA ALA A 202 -3.04 5.90 6.17
C ALA A 202 -4.29 6.68 5.73
N THR A 203 -4.14 7.57 4.73
CA THR A 203 -5.22 8.38 4.14
C THR A 203 -5.31 8.21 2.62
N GLY A 204 -4.64 7.20 2.07
CA GLY A 204 -4.48 6.96 0.65
C GLY A 204 -3.20 7.59 0.08
N ALA A 205 -3.02 7.51 -1.24
CA ALA A 205 -1.88 8.07 -1.95
C ALA A 205 -2.30 8.60 -3.33
N ALA A 206 -1.93 9.84 -3.66
CA ALA A 206 -2.23 10.43 -4.97
C ALA A 206 -1.52 9.68 -6.12
N ALA A 207 -0.44 8.95 -5.81
CA ALA A 207 0.19 8.01 -6.73
C ALA A 207 -0.80 6.96 -7.30
N ALA A 208 -1.83 6.55 -6.55
CA ALA A 208 -2.86 5.64 -7.06
C ALA A 208 -3.64 6.25 -8.22
N TYR A 209 -4.06 7.53 -8.12
CA TYR A 209 -4.65 8.27 -9.22
C TYR A 209 -3.69 8.35 -10.43
N LYS A 210 -2.43 8.74 -10.18
CA LYS A 210 -1.41 8.86 -11.24
C LYS A 210 -1.24 7.54 -11.99
N ARG A 211 -1.18 6.41 -11.26
CA ARG A 211 -1.02 5.07 -11.86
C ARG A 211 -2.20 4.68 -12.73
N VAL A 212 -3.43 5.00 -12.35
CA VAL A 212 -4.62 4.79 -13.19
C VAL A 212 -4.56 5.66 -14.45
N LYS A 213 -4.04 6.89 -14.37
CA LYS A 213 -3.98 7.83 -15.51
C LYS A 213 -2.78 7.62 -16.42
N ALA A 214 -1.69 7.04 -15.94
CA ALA A 214 -0.44 7.03 -16.68
C ALA A 214 0.39 5.74 -16.56
N GLY A 215 -0.14 4.74 -15.88
CA GLY A 215 0.60 3.51 -15.60
C GLY A 215 1.51 3.60 -14.37
N THR A 216 2.08 2.47 -14.00
CA THR A 216 2.99 2.29 -12.86
C THR A 216 4.43 2.51 -13.31
N GLU A 217 5.25 3.04 -12.41
CA GLU A 217 6.64 3.38 -12.64
C GLU A 217 7.56 2.16 -12.52
N GLY A 218 8.72 2.23 -13.19
CA GLY A 218 9.84 1.31 -13.01
C GLY A 218 9.49 -0.16 -13.23
N ALA A 219 10.18 -1.05 -12.53
CA ALA A 219 9.99 -2.50 -12.65
C ALA A 219 8.57 -2.97 -12.24
N ALA A 220 7.90 -2.27 -11.34
CA ALA A 220 6.51 -2.55 -10.97
C ALA A 220 5.53 -2.34 -12.15
N GLY A 221 5.87 -1.49 -13.11
CA GLY A 221 5.10 -1.28 -14.33
C GLY A 221 5.00 -2.53 -15.20
N LEU A 222 6.01 -3.37 -15.22
CA LEU A 222 5.97 -4.66 -15.94
C LEU A 222 4.87 -5.57 -15.40
N ALA A 223 4.64 -5.54 -14.11
CA ALA A 223 3.64 -6.38 -13.46
C ALA A 223 2.26 -5.72 -13.42
N LEU A 224 2.16 -4.49 -12.89
CA LEU A 224 0.89 -3.78 -12.67
C LEU A 224 0.36 -3.09 -13.93
N GLY A 225 1.21 -2.86 -14.93
CA GLY A 225 0.90 -2.13 -16.16
C GLY A 225 1.62 -0.79 -16.22
N ASP A 226 2.24 -0.50 -17.35
CA ASP A 226 3.02 0.70 -17.62
C ASP A 226 2.20 1.84 -18.25
N ASN A 227 0.90 1.62 -18.44
CA ASN A 227 -0.01 2.57 -19.06
C ASN A 227 -1.43 2.51 -18.44
N ALA A 228 -2.22 3.55 -18.72
CA ALA A 228 -3.58 3.68 -18.18
C ALA A 228 -4.50 2.52 -18.58
N ALA A 229 -4.37 1.98 -19.80
CA ALA A 229 -5.23 0.89 -20.25
C ALA A 229 -5.00 -0.40 -19.43
N ALA A 230 -3.73 -0.75 -19.21
CA ALA A 230 -3.35 -1.93 -18.44
C ALA A 230 -3.74 -1.80 -16.96
N VAL A 231 -3.48 -0.64 -16.34
CA VAL A 231 -3.83 -0.41 -14.93
C VAL A 231 -5.33 -0.30 -14.73
N THR A 232 -6.04 0.46 -15.57
CA THR A 232 -7.50 0.64 -15.44
C THR A 232 -8.24 -0.68 -15.62
N ALA A 233 -7.79 -1.55 -16.52
CA ALA A 233 -8.38 -2.87 -16.74
C ALA A 233 -8.51 -3.69 -15.44
N VAL A 234 -7.56 -3.52 -14.52
CA VAL A 234 -7.55 -4.18 -13.21
C VAL A 234 -8.23 -3.33 -12.14
N PHE A 235 -7.82 -2.06 -11.99
CA PHE A 235 -8.28 -1.18 -10.91
C PHE A 235 -9.77 -0.88 -10.98
N ALA A 236 -10.36 -0.77 -12.19
CA ALA A 236 -11.79 -0.47 -12.35
C ALA A 236 -12.72 -1.55 -11.79
N GLN A 237 -12.21 -2.73 -11.47
CA GLN A 237 -12.96 -3.84 -10.86
C GLN A 237 -12.41 -4.25 -9.48
N ALA A 238 -11.28 -3.69 -9.02
CA ALA A 238 -10.57 -4.10 -7.82
C ALA A 238 -10.78 -3.11 -6.67
N PRO A 239 -11.75 -3.32 -5.79
CA PRO A 239 -12.04 -2.40 -4.69
C PRO A 239 -10.85 -2.19 -3.75
N GLY A 240 -10.03 -3.21 -3.49
CA GLY A 240 -8.83 -3.08 -2.64
C GLY A 240 -7.81 -2.10 -3.21
N ALA A 241 -7.55 -2.18 -4.52
CA ALA A 241 -6.67 -1.24 -5.20
C ALA A 241 -7.21 0.20 -5.19
N LEU A 242 -8.52 0.38 -5.41
CA LEU A 242 -9.17 1.70 -5.38
C LEU A 242 -9.26 2.29 -3.97
N GLN A 243 -9.23 1.47 -2.91
CA GLN A 243 -9.16 1.93 -1.53
C GLN A 243 -7.79 2.56 -1.17
N LEU A 244 -6.81 2.51 -2.07
CA LEU A 244 -5.55 3.26 -1.97
C LEU A 244 -5.65 4.71 -2.49
N LEU A 245 -6.75 5.09 -3.11
CA LEU A 245 -6.99 6.47 -3.55
C LEU A 245 -7.09 7.43 -2.34
N PRO A 246 -6.69 8.70 -2.51
CA PRO A 246 -6.85 9.72 -1.47
C PRO A 246 -8.29 9.78 -0.92
N SER A 247 -8.42 9.58 0.39
CA SER A 247 -9.66 9.80 1.12
C SER A 247 -9.83 11.31 1.45
N PRO A 248 -10.98 11.77 1.97
CA PRO A 248 -11.10 13.13 2.49
C PRO A 248 -10.04 13.51 3.55
N ASP A 249 -9.57 12.52 4.34
CA ASP A 249 -8.51 12.73 5.34
C ASP A 249 -7.12 13.03 4.73
N TYR A 250 -6.92 12.77 3.44
CA TYR A 250 -5.70 13.12 2.72
C TYR A 250 -5.54 14.64 2.56
N GLY A 251 -6.64 15.35 2.56
CA GLY A 251 -6.73 16.77 2.31
C GLY A 251 -7.25 17.12 0.91
N MET A 252 -7.57 18.38 0.73
CA MET A 252 -8.15 18.90 -0.52
C MET A 252 -7.05 19.49 -1.43
N GLY A 253 -7.39 19.65 -2.72
CA GLY A 253 -6.53 20.36 -3.68
C GLY A 253 -5.30 19.60 -4.17
N TRP A 254 -5.23 18.27 -3.99
CA TRP A 254 -4.08 17.47 -4.37
C TRP A 254 -4.00 17.18 -5.89
N LEU A 255 -5.10 17.30 -6.65
CA LEU A 255 -5.09 17.24 -8.12
C LEU A 255 -5.05 18.66 -8.65
N LYS A 256 -3.95 19.02 -9.30
CA LYS A 256 -3.70 20.36 -9.82
C LYS A 256 -3.67 20.36 -11.34
N ILE A 257 -4.34 21.36 -11.92
CA ILE A 257 -4.32 21.61 -13.36
C ILE A 257 -3.76 23.02 -13.56
N ARG A 258 -2.71 23.13 -14.35
CA ARG A 258 -2.02 24.40 -14.64
C ARG A 258 -2.02 24.69 -16.12
N ASP A 259 -2.75 25.75 -16.53
CA ASP A 259 -2.84 26.29 -17.88
C ASP A 259 -2.37 27.74 -17.86
N TYR A 260 -1.06 27.94 -17.97
CA TYR A 260 -0.38 29.23 -17.81
C TYR A 260 -0.68 29.90 -16.47
N ASP A 261 -1.44 31.00 -16.47
CA ASP A 261 -1.90 31.78 -15.32
C ASP A 261 -3.17 31.20 -14.66
N ARG A 262 -3.88 30.28 -15.36
CA ARG A 262 -5.07 29.62 -14.81
C ARG A 262 -4.69 28.36 -14.07
N ASN A 263 -5.15 28.26 -12.82
CA ASN A 263 -4.89 27.14 -11.97
C ASN A 263 -6.20 26.62 -11.36
N VAL A 264 -6.37 25.29 -11.40
CA VAL A 264 -7.46 24.58 -10.74
C VAL A 264 -6.84 23.59 -9.76
N SER A 265 -7.43 23.49 -8.58
CA SER A 265 -7.07 22.49 -7.57
C SER A 265 -8.32 21.73 -7.14
N LEU A 266 -8.28 20.42 -7.24
CA LEU A 266 -9.35 19.49 -6.89
C LEU A 266 -8.82 18.45 -5.88
N PRO A 267 -9.68 17.81 -5.06
CA PRO A 267 -11.06 18.19 -4.87
C PRO A 267 -11.17 19.49 -4.04
N LYS A 268 -12.30 20.18 -4.13
CA LYS A 268 -12.61 21.34 -3.28
C LYS A 268 -13.28 20.88 -1.98
N GLN A 269 -14.08 19.81 -2.04
CA GLN A 269 -14.84 19.28 -0.91
C GLN A 269 -14.88 17.74 -0.87
N ASP A 270 -15.07 17.07 -2.02
CA ASP A 270 -15.31 15.65 -2.09
C ASP A 270 -14.53 14.98 -3.23
N PRO A 271 -13.50 14.16 -2.95
CA PRO A 271 -12.72 13.50 -3.99
C PRO A 271 -13.54 12.50 -4.82
N TYR A 272 -14.59 11.91 -4.25
CA TYR A 272 -15.40 10.92 -4.96
C TYR A 272 -16.23 11.59 -6.05
N GLU A 273 -16.99 12.61 -5.69
CA GLU A 273 -17.85 13.31 -6.66
C GLU A 273 -17.05 14.21 -7.61
N GLU A 274 -15.98 14.84 -7.12
CA GLU A 274 -15.24 15.83 -7.90
C GLU A 274 -14.13 15.23 -8.75
N ILE A 275 -13.67 13.98 -8.49
CA ILE A 275 -12.59 13.35 -9.25
C ILE A 275 -12.96 11.94 -9.70
N TYR A 276 -13.31 11.03 -8.76
CA TYR A 276 -13.37 9.61 -9.07
C TYR A 276 -14.57 9.24 -9.93
N LEU A 277 -15.70 9.93 -9.74
CA LEU A 277 -16.95 9.70 -10.47
C LEU A 277 -17.18 10.68 -11.63
N GLN A 278 -16.19 11.51 -11.97
CA GLN A 278 -16.28 12.45 -13.08
C GLN A 278 -16.09 11.75 -14.42
N ARG A 279 -17.20 11.31 -15.00
CA ARG A 279 -17.21 10.72 -16.35
C ARG A 279 -17.02 11.79 -17.42
N GLY A 280 -16.25 11.49 -18.44
CA GLY A 280 -16.05 12.35 -19.60
C GLY A 280 -15.11 13.55 -19.37
N LYS A 281 -14.62 13.73 -18.14
CA LYS A 281 -13.62 14.75 -17.83
C LYS A 281 -12.22 14.23 -18.15
N TRP A 282 -11.41 15.04 -18.80
CA TRP A 282 -10.08 14.64 -19.24
C TRP A 282 -9.16 14.28 -18.05
N TRP A 283 -9.35 14.93 -16.91
CA TRP A 283 -8.67 14.66 -15.64
C TRP A 283 -9.42 13.69 -14.72
N GLY A 284 -10.65 13.28 -15.06
CA GLY A 284 -11.39 12.27 -14.31
C GLY A 284 -10.58 10.97 -14.17
N LEU A 285 -10.84 10.22 -13.10
CA LEU A 285 -10.03 9.05 -12.74
C LEU A 285 -9.94 8.04 -13.89
N ILE A 286 -11.08 7.67 -14.49
CA ILE A 286 -11.15 6.66 -15.55
C ILE A 286 -11.69 7.27 -16.83
N GLY A 287 -11.01 7.01 -17.93
CA GLY A 287 -11.49 7.31 -19.28
C GLY A 287 -12.41 6.20 -19.81
N ASP A 288 -13.51 6.55 -20.45
CA ASP A 288 -14.50 5.62 -21.03
C ASP A 288 -13.88 4.48 -21.85
N ARG A 289 -12.82 4.78 -22.60
CA ARG A 289 -12.15 3.82 -23.47
C ARG A 289 -11.33 2.75 -22.75
N PHE A 290 -11.00 2.95 -21.48
CA PHE A 290 -10.18 2.03 -20.67
C PHE A 290 -11.01 1.21 -19.67
N LEU A 291 -12.28 1.60 -19.43
CA LEU A 291 -13.12 1.03 -18.39
C LEU A 291 -13.38 -0.47 -18.61
N ASN A 292 -13.69 -0.86 -19.86
CA ASN A 292 -13.93 -2.25 -20.18
C ASN A 292 -13.23 -2.68 -21.47
N PRO A 293 -12.01 -3.22 -21.39
CA PRO A 293 -11.29 -3.70 -22.58
C PRO A 293 -11.92 -4.95 -23.24
N LEU A 294 -12.91 -5.59 -22.60
CA LEU A 294 -13.65 -6.73 -23.15
C LEU A 294 -14.80 -6.27 -24.07
N ASP A 295 -15.17 -4.99 -24.02
CA ASP A 295 -16.17 -4.37 -24.89
C ASP A 295 -15.54 -3.22 -25.73
N PRO A 296 -14.77 -3.55 -26.77
CA PRO A 296 -14.10 -2.53 -27.60
C PRO A 296 -15.08 -1.63 -28.35
N ASN A 297 -16.30 -2.10 -28.60
CA ASN A 297 -17.38 -1.35 -29.24
C ASN A 297 -18.21 -0.49 -28.28
N ARG A 298 -17.93 -0.57 -26.96
CA ARG A 298 -18.59 0.19 -25.88
C ARG A 298 -20.11 0.01 -25.83
N GLN A 299 -20.58 -1.17 -26.13
CA GLN A 299 -22.01 -1.50 -26.11
C GLN A 299 -22.58 -1.53 -24.69
N THR A 300 -21.74 -1.88 -23.70
CA THR A 300 -22.08 -1.95 -22.27
C THR A 300 -21.58 -0.77 -21.44
N LEU A 301 -21.05 0.28 -22.09
CA LEU A 301 -20.34 1.37 -21.40
C LEU A 301 -21.15 2.01 -20.25
N ASP A 302 -22.44 2.24 -20.43
CA ASP A 302 -23.28 2.84 -19.36
C ASP A 302 -23.54 1.86 -18.22
N GLN A 303 -23.55 0.56 -18.49
CA GLN A 303 -23.64 -0.48 -17.47
C GLN A 303 -22.32 -0.58 -16.71
N ASP A 304 -21.19 -0.56 -17.40
CA ASP A 304 -19.86 -0.59 -16.80
C ASP A 304 -19.66 0.62 -15.89
N TRP A 305 -20.09 1.81 -16.31
CA TRP A 305 -20.05 3.01 -15.48
C TRP A 305 -20.94 2.92 -14.24
N ARG A 306 -22.14 2.33 -14.34
CA ARG A 306 -22.97 2.07 -13.15
C ARG A 306 -22.27 1.15 -12.17
N GLY A 307 -21.70 0.04 -12.66
CA GLY A 307 -20.92 -0.88 -11.84
C GLY A 307 -19.73 -0.22 -11.16
N PHE A 308 -18.96 0.59 -11.90
CA PHE A 308 -17.84 1.34 -11.33
C PHE A 308 -18.29 2.37 -10.28
N LYS A 309 -19.38 3.10 -10.53
CA LYS A 309 -19.98 4.03 -9.56
C LYS A 309 -20.41 3.33 -8.27
N ASP A 310 -21.05 2.18 -8.39
CA ASP A 310 -21.48 1.37 -7.25
C ASP A 310 -20.27 0.88 -6.46
N LEU A 311 -19.20 0.45 -7.14
CA LEU A 311 -17.95 0.02 -6.50
C LEU A 311 -17.30 1.18 -5.71
N ILE A 312 -17.19 2.36 -6.30
CA ILE A 312 -16.65 3.54 -5.61
C ILE A 312 -17.47 3.88 -4.37
N ASN A 313 -18.80 3.94 -4.47
CA ASN A 313 -19.67 4.37 -3.38
C ASN A 313 -19.78 3.31 -2.27
N THR A 314 -19.98 2.05 -2.64
CA THR A 314 -20.26 0.96 -1.68
C THR A 314 -19.00 0.39 -1.05
N HIS A 315 -17.91 0.30 -1.79
CA HIS A 315 -16.66 -0.31 -1.30
C HIS A 315 -15.62 0.72 -0.92
N VAL A 316 -15.36 1.75 -1.75
CA VAL A 316 -14.25 2.67 -1.50
C VAL A 316 -14.65 3.76 -0.50
N ARG A 317 -15.67 4.53 -0.79
CA ARG A 317 -16.17 5.62 0.08
C ARG A 317 -16.58 5.12 1.45
N THR A 318 -17.35 4.04 1.48
CA THR A 318 -17.80 3.41 2.73
C THR A 318 -16.63 2.91 3.56
N PHE A 319 -15.62 2.28 2.95
CA PHE A 319 -14.41 1.82 3.62
C PHE A 319 -13.65 2.99 4.26
N HIS A 320 -13.34 4.01 3.47
CA HIS A 320 -12.63 5.20 3.95
C HIS A 320 -13.35 5.87 5.11
N THR A 321 -14.67 6.03 5.01
CA THR A 321 -15.51 6.62 6.08
C THR A 321 -15.42 5.80 7.38
N LYS A 322 -15.45 4.46 7.28
CA LYS A 322 -15.43 3.60 8.45
C LYS A 322 -14.12 3.61 9.22
N ILE A 323 -12.97 3.77 8.53
CA ILE A 323 -11.65 3.78 9.16
C ILE A 323 -11.11 5.18 9.44
N SER A 324 -11.80 6.26 8.99
CA SER A 324 -11.35 7.65 9.15
C SER A 324 -11.02 7.96 10.61
N GLY A 325 -9.80 8.45 10.83
CA GLY A 325 -9.30 8.85 12.14
C GLY A 325 -9.17 7.76 13.20
N LYS A 326 -9.48 6.49 12.89
CA LYS A 326 -9.51 5.39 13.85
C LYS A 326 -8.23 4.57 13.82
N TYR A 327 -7.68 4.33 15.01
CA TYR A 327 -6.48 3.51 15.22
C TYR A 327 -6.62 2.72 16.51
N HIS A 328 -6.05 1.51 16.54
CA HIS A 328 -5.99 0.69 17.74
C HIS A 328 -5.33 1.46 18.91
N PRO A 329 -5.81 1.32 20.16
CA PRO A 329 -5.28 2.07 21.31
C PRO A 329 -3.77 1.92 21.56
N ASN A 330 -3.14 0.90 20.99
CA ASN A 330 -1.72 0.61 21.15
C ASN A 330 -1.05 0.48 19.76
N THR A 331 -0.99 1.59 19.02
CA THR A 331 -0.49 1.65 17.63
C THR A 331 0.89 2.31 17.57
N TYR A 332 1.79 1.68 16.80
CA TYR A 332 3.12 2.19 16.43
C TYR A 332 3.23 2.27 14.92
N VAL A 333 3.85 3.31 14.40
CA VAL A 333 3.91 3.56 12.96
C VAL A 333 5.31 4.00 12.57
N PHE A 334 5.84 3.45 11.47
CA PHE A 334 6.91 4.08 10.75
C PHE A 334 6.52 4.34 9.29
N TYR A 335 7.10 5.39 8.70
CA TYR A 335 6.81 5.80 7.33
C TYR A 335 8.06 6.32 6.62
N GLY A 336 8.02 6.35 5.29
CA GLY A 336 9.10 6.91 4.47
C GLY A 336 9.01 8.44 4.39
N ASP A 337 10.15 9.11 4.57
CA ASP A 337 10.30 10.55 4.41
C ASP A 337 11.68 10.84 3.78
N ASP A 338 11.84 10.41 2.52
CA ASP A 338 13.11 10.49 1.80
C ASP A 338 12.98 11.40 0.58
N GLN A 339 13.94 12.35 0.45
CA GLN A 339 14.06 13.24 -0.71
C GLN A 339 14.47 12.49 -1.98
N ASN A 340 15.11 11.34 -1.86
CA ASN A 340 15.55 10.51 -2.98
C ASN A 340 14.49 9.46 -3.40
N ALA A 341 13.49 9.23 -2.55
CA ALA A 341 12.37 8.33 -2.82
C ALA A 341 11.05 9.12 -2.88
N LYS A 342 11.02 10.15 -3.72
CA LYS A 342 9.82 10.98 -3.90
C LYS A 342 8.67 10.23 -4.54
N THR A 343 7.47 10.64 -4.17
CA THR A 343 6.22 10.21 -4.77
C THR A 343 5.29 11.42 -4.99
N TRP A 344 4.11 11.17 -5.52
CA TRP A 344 3.11 12.22 -5.74
C TRP A 344 2.35 12.50 -4.43
N GLY A 345 2.70 13.61 -3.79
CA GLY A 345 1.85 14.24 -2.77
C GLY A 345 0.69 14.95 -3.43
N ASP A 346 1.01 15.76 -4.42
CA ASP A 346 0.05 16.32 -5.37
C ASP A 346 0.29 15.73 -6.76
N VAL A 347 -0.78 15.56 -7.53
CA VAL A 347 -0.69 15.21 -8.95
C VAL A 347 -0.96 16.45 -9.78
N THR A 348 0.03 16.89 -10.55
CA THR A 348 -0.08 18.11 -11.34
C THR A 348 -0.12 17.79 -12.85
N TRP A 349 -1.20 18.18 -13.51
CA TRP A 349 -1.28 18.31 -14.96
C TRP A 349 -0.84 19.71 -15.36
N LYS A 350 0.24 19.80 -16.12
CA LYS A 350 0.77 21.09 -16.59
C LYS A 350 0.68 21.15 -18.11
N ARG A 351 0.17 22.27 -18.60
CA ARG A 351 0.16 22.54 -20.03
C ARG A 351 1.59 22.62 -20.57
N THR A 352 1.81 21.97 -21.68
CA THR A 352 3.05 22.01 -22.45
C THR A 352 2.78 22.64 -23.81
N ILE A 353 3.66 23.50 -24.26
CA ILE A 353 3.64 24.05 -25.60
C ILE A 353 4.28 23.02 -26.52
N SER A 354 3.54 22.56 -27.54
CA SER A 354 4.15 21.83 -28.65
C SER A 354 4.80 22.86 -29.56
N PRO A 355 6.11 22.77 -29.85
CA PRO A 355 6.71 23.58 -30.87
C PRO A 355 6.04 23.29 -32.23
N ASN A 356 6.00 24.29 -33.12
CA ASN A 356 5.63 24.07 -34.51
C ASN A 356 6.60 23.07 -35.18
N MET A 357 6.25 22.52 -36.32
CA MET A 357 7.10 21.56 -37.04
C MET A 357 8.49 22.13 -37.42
N ASP A 358 8.64 23.45 -37.42
CA ASP A 358 9.90 24.17 -37.64
C ASP A 358 10.68 24.48 -36.32
N GLY A 359 10.18 23.98 -35.17
CA GLY A 359 10.76 24.22 -33.85
C GLY A 359 10.41 25.57 -33.22
N SER A 360 9.65 26.44 -33.93
CA SER A 360 9.21 27.72 -33.36
C SER A 360 8.09 27.56 -32.34
N ILE A 361 8.08 28.42 -31.30
CA ILE A 361 6.99 28.49 -30.34
C ILE A 361 5.88 29.38 -30.89
N PRO A 362 4.60 28.93 -30.90
CA PRO A 362 3.48 29.77 -31.30
C PRO A 362 3.42 31.08 -30.53
N LYS A 363 3.31 32.20 -31.23
CA LYS A 363 3.20 33.52 -30.59
C LYS A 363 1.89 33.74 -29.82
N LEU A 364 0.84 33.05 -30.24
CA LEU A 364 -0.46 33.08 -29.59
C LEU A 364 -0.83 31.64 -29.22
N VAL A 365 -1.05 31.40 -27.90
CA VAL A 365 -1.44 30.09 -27.42
C VAL A 365 -2.85 30.20 -26.87
N PRO A 366 -3.86 29.63 -27.58
CA PRO A 366 -5.24 29.69 -27.16
C PRO A 366 -5.44 28.99 -25.81
N TYR A 367 -6.30 29.54 -24.97
CA TYR A 367 -6.68 28.88 -23.70
C TYR A 367 -7.55 27.65 -23.94
N VAL A 368 -7.55 26.74 -22.99
CA VAL A 368 -8.56 25.69 -22.93
C VAL A 368 -9.90 26.32 -22.65
N ARG A 369 -10.91 26.06 -23.49
CA ARG A 369 -12.25 26.66 -23.38
C ARG A 369 -12.83 26.51 -21.98
N ASP A 370 -12.78 25.31 -21.45
CA ASP A 370 -13.22 24.97 -20.10
C ASP A 370 -12.17 24.07 -19.45
N LEU A 371 -11.37 24.64 -18.55
CA LEU A 371 -10.27 23.92 -17.91
C LEU A 371 -10.76 22.79 -17.00
N GLU A 372 -11.90 22.97 -16.36
CA GLU A 372 -12.53 21.96 -15.50
C GLU A 372 -13.43 21.01 -16.31
N GLY A 373 -13.99 21.43 -17.44
CA GLY A 373 -14.96 20.67 -18.23
C GLY A 373 -14.49 20.21 -19.61
N GLY A 374 -13.26 20.54 -20.00
CA GLY A 374 -12.75 20.29 -21.34
C GLY A 374 -12.84 18.81 -21.75
N GLN A 375 -13.17 18.59 -23.02
CA GLN A 375 -13.26 17.24 -23.59
C GLN A 375 -11.88 16.73 -24.00
N VAL A 376 -11.64 15.44 -23.76
CA VAL A 376 -10.46 14.74 -24.25
C VAL A 376 -10.55 14.59 -25.76
N GLN A 377 -9.56 15.13 -26.47
CA GLN A 377 -9.38 14.88 -27.89
C GLN A 377 -8.60 13.59 -28.13
N TRP A 378 -7.54 13.39 -27.34
CA TRP A 378 -6.77 12.15 -27.32
C TRP A 378 -6.10 11.92 -25.98
N ASP A 379 -5.90 10.67 -25.64
CA ASP A 379 -5.18 10.21 -24.45
C ASP A 379 -4.46 8.90 -24.79
N HIS A 380 -3.15 8.88 -24.72
CA HIS A 380 -2.35 7.67 -25.00
C HIS A 380 -2.14 6.79 -23.77
N GLY A 381 -2.61 7.23 -22.60
CA GLY A 381 -2.51 6.46 -21.35
C GLY A 381 -1.14 6.51 -20.67
N TYR A 382 -0.25 7.41 -21.07
CA TYR A 382 1.10 7.59 -20.51
C TYR A 382 1.28 8.96 -19.83
N GLY A 383 0.20 9.52 -19.28
CA GLY A 383 0.26 10.82 -18.61
C GLY A 383 0.41 12.01 -19.54
N ARG A 384 -0.06 11.87 -20.79
CA ARG A 384 -0.15 12.95 -21.80
C ARG A 384 -1.53 12.95 -22.41
N GLN A 385 -2.18 14.11 -22.41
CA GLN A 385 -3.54 14.27 -22.94
C GLN A 385 -3.66 15.52 -23.77
N GLY A 386 -4.45 15.43 -24.85
CA GLY A 386 -4.90 16.56 -25.65
C GLY A 386 -6.30 16.98 -25.25
N VAL A 387 -6.50 18.25 -24.97
CA VAL A 387 -7.77 18.84 -24.51
C VAL A 387 -8.19 19.93 -25.49
N SER A 388 -9.49 20.04 -25.81
CA SER A 388 -10.05 21.04 -26.74
C SER A 388 -9.68 22.46 -26.32
N ILE A 389 -9.30 23.31 -27.31
CA ILE A 389 -8.95 24.71 -27.11
C ILE A 389 -10.08 25.64 -27.56
N GLU A 390 -10.11 26.83 -26.99
CA GLU A 390 -11.08 27.86 -27.35
C GLU A 390 -10.76 28.45 -28.72
N GLY A 391 -11.79 28.53 -29.59
CA GLY A 391 -11.63 29.06 -30.94
C GLY A 391 -10.82 28.18 -31.89
N GLY A 392 -10.39 26.97 -31.46
CA GLY A 392 -9.64 26.04 -32.28
C GLY A 392 -10.52 25.32 -33.33
N LEU A 393 -9.88 24.85 -34.40
CA LEU A 393 -10.50 23.96 -35.36
C LEU A 393 -10.73 22.56 -34.77
N PRO A 394 -11.63 21.74 -35.32
CA PRO A 394 -11.76 20.35 -34.95
C PRO A 394 -10.41 19.62 -35.01
N GLY A 395 -9.97 19.07 -33.87
CA GLY A 395 -8.66 18.39 -33.73
C GLY A 395 -7.56 19.23 -33.09
N ASP A 396 -7.72 20.54 -32.98
CA ASP A 396 -6.78 21.38 -32.23
C ASP A 396 -6.85 21.08 -30.73
N SER A 397 -5.68 20.82 -30.11
CA SER A 397 -5.58 20.39 -28.73
C SER A 397 -4.52 21.18 -27.95
N ALA A 398 -4.85 21.49 -26.71
CA ALA A 398 -3.86 21.83 -25.71
C ALA A 398 -3.27 20.57 -25.09
N TYR A 399 -1.96 20.52 -24.93
CA TYR A 399 -1.26 19.35 -24.43
C TYR A 399 -1.00 19.49 -22.93
N PHE A 400 -1.50 18.55 -22.14
CA PHE A 400 -1.23 18.47 -20.72
C PHE A 400 -0.37 17.24 -20.42
N VAL A 401 0.62 17.43 -19.56
CA VAL A 401 1.56 16.39 -19.14
C VAL A 401 1.58 16.30 -17.63
N LEU A 402 1.48 15.09 -17.10
CA LEU A 402 1.69 14.82 -15.68
C LEU A 402 3.12 15.16 -15.28
N GLN A 403 3.24 15.88 -14.18
CA GLN A 403 4.53 16.29 -13.64
C GLN A 403 5.17 15.18 -12.80
N ALA A 404 6.47 15.30 -12.58
CA ALA A 404 7.25 14.41 -11.73
C ALA A 404 6.76 14.42 -10.26
N PRO A 405 7.17 13.42 -9.46
CA PRO A 405 6.90 13.37 -8.02
C PRO A 405 7.35 14.63 -7.29
N ASP A 406 6.52 15.14 -6.37
CA ASP A 406 6.72 16.43 -5.71
C ASP A 406 6.99 16.35 -4.20
N GLU A 407 6.63 15.23 -3.56
CA GLU A 407 6.73 15.08 -2.11
C GLU A 407 7.68 13.96 -1.71
N THR A 408 8.35 14.10 -0.57
CA THR A 408 9.11 13.02 0.07
C THR A 408 8.22 11.84 0.41
N GLY A 409 8.79 10.65 0.47
CA GLY A 409 8.05 9.43 0.79
C GLY A 409 8.95 8.20 0.76
N ASP A 410 8.42 7.12 0.25
CA ASP A 410 9.10 5.85 0.00
C ASP A 410 9.01 5.42 -1.49
N GLY A 411 8.71 6.37 -2.38
CA GLY A 411 8.49 6.11 -3.81
C GLY A 411 7.04 5.72 -4.15
N THR A 412 6.20 5.43 -3.17
CA THR A 412 4.79 5.02 -3.35
C THR A 412 3.84 5.79 -2.44
N VAL A 413 4.12 5.81 -1.14
CA VAL A 413 3.31 6.53 -0.13
C VAL A 413 3.97 7.85 0.21
N PRO A 414 3.30 9.00 0.01
CA PRO A 414 3.85 10.29 0.39
C PRO A 414 3.88 10.47 1.91
N ALA A 415 4.86 11.21 2.38
CA ALA A 415 5.08 11.45 3.81
C ALA A 415 3.82 12.01 4.51
N ARG A 416 3.02 12.84 3.83
CA ARG A 416 1.74 13.35 4.39
C ARG A 416 0.78 12.24 4.79
N SER A 417 0.67 11.19 3.99
CA SER A 417 -0.18 10.03 4.29
C SER A 417 0.44 9.14 5.36
N GLY A 418 1.74 8.86 5.26
CA GLY A 418 2.46 8.04 6.24
C GLY A 418 2.45 8.64 7.65
N LYS A 419 2.56 9.95 7.77
CA LYS A 419 2.54 10.68 9.07
C LYS A 419 1.14 11.01 9.58
N ALA A 420 0.07 10.79 8.82
CA ALA A 420 -1.30 11.13 9.22
C ALA A 420 -1.75 10.52 10.56
N PRO A 421 -1.24 9.35 11.00
CA PRO A 421 -1.51 8.81 12.33
C PRO A 421 -0.92 9.62 13.48
N ARG A 422 0.09 10.47 13.24
CA ARG A 422 0.78 11.21 14.31
C ARG A 422 -0.17 12.06 15.13
N GLY A 423 -0.14 11.92 16.44
CA GLY A 423 -0.99 12.66 17.38
C GLY A 423 -2.45 12.18 17.42
N ARG A 424 -2.81 11.14 16.68
CA ARG A 424 -4.15 10.53 16.79
C ARG A 424 -4.25 9.68 18.05
N LYS A 425 -5.46 9.60 18.60
CA LYS A 425 -5.74 8.77 19.78
C LYS A 425 -5.31 7.32 19.53
N GLY A 426 -4.58 6.71 20.47
CA GLY A 426 -4.09 5.34 20.37
C GLY A 426 -2.71 5.20 19.72
N VAL A 427 -2.21 6.22 19.00
CA VAL A 427 -0.89 6.17 18.35
C VAL A 427 0.20 6.56 19.36
N GLN A 428 1.05 5.60 19.71
CA GLN A 428 2.12 5.74 20.70
C GLN A 428 3.40 6.32 20.09
N ALA A 429 3.70 5.95 18.83
CA ALA A 429 4.83 6.47 18.07
C ALA A 429 4.49 6.54 16.58
N CYS A 430 5.00 7.56 15.89
CA CYS A 430 4.91 7.71 14.44
C CYS A 430 6.22 8.35 13.93
N VAL A 431 7.09 7.52 13.33
CA VAL A 431 8.51 7.80 13.11
C VAL A 431 8.83 7.83 11.61
N PRO A 432 9.49 8.89 11.10
CA PRO A 432 10.01 8.92 9.74
C PRO A 432 11.30 8.12 9.59
N PHE A 433 11.48 7.50 8.45
CA PHE A 433 12.74 6.91 8.00
C PHE A 433 13.06 7.30 6.56
N SER A 434 14.33 7.23 6.19
CA SER A 434 14.84 7.47 4.84
C SER A 434 15.78 6.34 4.40
N GLY A 435 16.26 6.37 3.15
CA GLY A 435 17.21 5.41 2.61
C GLY A 435 16.59 4.07 2.23
N PHE A 436 15.31 4.04 1.83
CA PHE A 436 14.63 2.83 1.37
C PHE A 436 13.45 3.17 0.45
N GLY A 437 13.07 2.21 -0.39
CA GLY A 437 11.82 2.26 -1.16
C GLY A 437 10.71 1.46 -0.48
N HIS A 438 9.50 1.60 -1.00
CA HIS A 438 8.28 1.03 -0.43
C HIS A 438 8.34 -0.48 -0.22
N GLU A 439 8.75 -1.23 -1.25
CA GLU A 439 8.93 -2.68 -1.20
C GLU A 439 10.06 -3.11 -0.25
N GLY A 440 11.06 -2.25 -0.08
CA GLY A 440 12.21 -2.48 0.77
C GLY A 440 11.96 -2.19 2.24
N ALA A 441 10.75 -1.82 2.67
CA ALA A 441 10.49 -1.39 4.05
C ALA A 441 10.91 -2.40 5.11
N TYR A 442 10.86 -3.68 4.81
CA TYR A 442 11.28 -4.79 5.67
C TYR A 442 12.43 -5.65 5.11
N LYS A 443 12.91 -5.37 3.89
CA LYS A 443 14.04 -6.09 3.27
C LYS A 443 15.38 -5.63 3.83
N ASP A 444 16.38 -6.48 3.82
CA ASP A 444 17.76 -6.17 4.24
C ASP A 444 18.66 -5.79 3.06
N GLU A 445 18.24 -6.05 1.84
CA GLU A 445 18.99 -5.76 0.62
C GLU A 445 18.62 -4.40 0.02
N PRO A 446 19.60 -3.71 -0.63
CA PRO A 446 19.35 -2.47 -1.34
C PRO A 446 18.35 -2.67 -2.51
N GLU A 447 17.46 -1.70 -2.68
CA GLU A 447 16.67 -1.62 -3.91
C GLU A 447 17.51 -1.03 -5.04
N PRO A 448 17.47 -1.64 -6.25
CA PRO A 448 18.17 -1.09 -7.41
C PRO A 448 17.74 0.35 -7.71
N GLY A 449 18.71 1.25 -7.82
CA GLY A 449 18.48 2.65 -8.16
C GLY A 449 18.37 3.62 -6.98
N LEU A 450 18.34 3.16 -5.73
CA LEU A 450 18.44 4.04 -4.57
C LEU A 450 19.91 4.35 -4.24
N LEU A 451 20.28 5.62 -4.41
CA LEU A 451 21.57 6.13 -3.95
C LEU A 451 21.52 6.28 -2.42
N ASN A 452 22.58 5.84 -1.73
CA ASN A 452 22.72 5.91 -0.26
C ASN A 452 21.84 4.94 0.55
N TRP A 453 21.74 3.70 0.10
CA TRP A 453 21.16 2.63 0.90
C TRP A 453 21.82 2.51 2.28
N SER A 454 21.04 2.66 3.33
CA SER A 454 21.45 2.20 4.67
C SER A 454 20.84 0.84 4.94
N LYS A 455 21.61 -0.08 5.53
CA LYS A 455 21.09 -1.37 5.95
C LYS A 455 19.78 -1.19 6.72
N ASN A 456 18.81 -2.02 6.44
CA ASN A 456 17.43 -1.92 6.93
C ASN A 456 17.27 -2.15 8.44
N GLU A 457 18.36 -2.14 9.18
CA GLU A 457 18.38 -2.44 10.60
C GLU A 457 17.46 -1.52 11.42
N GLU A 458 17.37 -0.24 11.08
CA GLU A 458 16.64 0.75 11.86
C GLU A 458 15.12 0.48 11.92
N ARG A 459 14.50 0.10 10.81
CA ARG A 459 13.06 -0.18 10.75
C ARG A 459 12.72 -1.51 11.42
N ARG A 460 13.59 -2.51 11.29
CA ARG A 460 13.50 -3.78 12.00
C ARG A 460 13.70 -3.58 13.51
N ARG A 461 14.68 -2.77 13.92
CA ARG A 461 14.91 -2.38 15.33
C ARG A 461 13.70 -1.66 15.91
N PHE A 462 13.13 -0.69 15.20
CA PHE A 462 11.88 -0.03 15.57
C PHE A 462 10.74 -1.04 15.76
N THR A 463 10.59 -1.98 14.85
CA THR A 463 9.53 -2.99 14.90
C THR A 463 9.70 -3.90 16.13
N LEU A 464 10.91 -4.39 16.39
CA LEU A 464 11.20 -5.22 17.57
C LEU A 464 11.00 -4.43 18.87
N TRP A 465 11.44 -3.17 18.92
CA TRP A 465 11.22 -2.26 20.03
C TRP A 465 9.73 -2.07 20.32
N ALA A 466 8.93 -1.82 19.30
CA ALA A 466 7.49 -1.64 19.44
C ALA A 466 6.80 -2.92 19.95
N ILE A 467 7.15 -4.08 19.37
CA ILE A 467 6.63 -5.38 19.82
C ILE A 467 6.97 -5.64 21.29
N THR A 468 8.19 -5.37 21.71
CA THR A 468 8.63 -5.56 23.11
C THR A 468 7.83 -4.67 24.06
N ARG A 469 7.57 -3.42 23.70
CA ARG A 469 6.72 -2.51 24.47
C ARG A 469 5.26 -2.95 24.52
N ILE A 470 4.74 -3.45 23.41
CA ILE A 470 3.39 -4.00 23.36
C ILE A 470 3.29 -5.22 24.30
N ALA A 471 4.28 -6.11 24.25
CA ALA A 471 4.34 -7.31 25.08
C ALA A 471 4.36 -7.01 26.58
N HIS A 472 5.02 -5.95 27.00
CA HIS A 472 5.03 -5.52 28.40
C HIS A 472 3.63 -5.20 28.97
N ARG A 473 2.67 -4.86 28.10
CA ARG A 473 1.27 -4.58 28.49
C ARG A 473 0.42 -5.85 28.66
N ILE A 474 1.00 -7.03 28.47
CA ILE A 474 0.31 -8.29 28.70
C ILE A 474 0.08 -8.42 30.22
N GLN A 475 -1.17 -8.42 30.63
CA GLN A 475 -1.53 -8.81 32.00
C GLN A 475 -1.42 -10.32 32.11
N SER A 476 -1.23 -10.85 33.33
CA SER A 476 -0.98 -12.27 33.61
C SER A 476 -2.03 -13.25 33.07
N THR A 477 -3.15 -12.76 32.59
CA THR A 477 -4.24 -13.52 31.96
C THR A 477 -4.23 -13.48 30.41
N ASP A 478 -3.44 -12.60 29.80
CA ASP A 478 -3.42 -12.36 28.39
C ASP A 478 -2.09 -12.84 27.77
N MET A 479 -2.08 -13.92 27.04
CA MET A 479 -0.89 -14.35 26.31
C MET A 479 -0.99 -14.06 24.82
N ALA A 480 0.11 -13.59 24.23
CA ALA A 480 0.15 -13.09 22.85
C ALA A 480 0.82 -14.05 21.86
N CYS A 481 0.31 -14.04 20.63
CA CYS A 481 1.00 -14.48 19.42
C CYS A 481 1.30 -13.28 18.52
N VAL A 482 2.44 -13.26 17.82
CA VAL A 482 2.76 -12.24 16.81
C VAL A 482 2.31 -12.73 15.42
N LEU A 483 1.48 -11.96 14.74
CA LEU A 483 0.98 -12.19 13.38
C LEU A 483 1.58 -11.21 12.39
#